data_8ae73af102ef2ac0c12f9b383c8803bd
#
_entry.id   8ae73af102ef2ac0c12f9b383c8803bd
#
_cell.length_a   1.000
_cell.length_b   1.000
_cell.length_c   1.000
_cell.angle_alpha   90.00
_cell.angle_beta   90.00
_cell.angle_gamma   90.00
#
_symmetry.space_group_name_H-M   'P 1'
#
loop_
_entity.id
_entity.type
_entity.pdbx_description
1 polymer ?
#
loop_
_entity_poly.entity_id
_entity_poly.type
_entity_poly.pdbx_seq_one_letter_code
_entity_poly.pdbx_strand_id
1 'polypeptide(L)'
;VPVLVALLTSWSVPALAEEPVAMRAVEREQRYAVTPFQALWVGRRIWQNECRGTVEGLTHWNHGEDFPSLGIGHFLWYPEGRRDRFEETFPGLIDFCRERGAAVPAWLSDVRACPWPTRAAFEAQRRSPRMNELRSFLATTITLQAEFIARRLANALPRIIETLEASERSAVTSRFDALFLTPQGLYALMDYVNCKGEGINPAERYAGQGWGLLQVLEGMQGFPSGKEAVREFAASACRVLERRVSLAPRERRDLERKFLAGWRKRVMSYTAPEAE
;
A
#
# COMPACT_ATOMS: atom_id res chain seq x y z
N VAL A 1 21.46 -72.26 -10.61
CA VAL A 1 21.26 -70.86 -10.99
C VAL A 1 20.43 -70.22 -9.89
N PRO A 2 20.96 -69.31 -9.02
CA PRO A 2 20.15 -68.62 -8.04
C PRO A 2 19.56 -67.32 -8.66
N VAL A 3 18.26 -67.18 -8.50
CA VAL A 3 17.50 -65.98 -8.88
C VAL A 3 17.68 -64.88 -7.82
N LEU A 4 18.26 -63.80 -8.21
CA LEU A 4 18.43 -62.59 -7.37
C LEU A 4 17.10 -61.78 -7.37
N VAL A 5 16.39 -61.75 -6.24
CA VAL A 5 15.21 -60.91 -6.05
C VAL A 5 15.70 -59.52 -5.58
N ALA A 6 15.60 -58.54 -6.45
CA ALA A 6 15.88 -57.14 -6.09
C ALA A 6 14.70 -56.53 -5.30
N LEU A 7 14.91 -56.26 -4.02
CA LEU A 7 13.98 -55.52 -3.19
C LEU A 7 14.08 -54.00 -3.54
N LEU A 8 13.11 -53.50 -4.29
CA LEU A 8 12.91 -52.09 -4.50
C LEU A 8 12.33 -51.47 -3.21
N THR A 9 13.19 -50.87 -2.39
CA THR A 9 12.73 -50.02 -1.28
C THR A 9 12.25 -48.67 -1.84
N SER A 10 10.94 -48.46 -1.86
CA SER A 10 10.33 -47.16 -2.17
C SER A 10 10.67 -46.18 -1.03
N TRP A 11 11.52 -45.24 -1.30
CA TRP A 11 11.74 -44.12 -0.43
C TRP A 11 10.55 -43.15 -0.59
N SER A 12 9.62 -43.17 0.39
CA SER A 12 8.60 -42.13 0.52
C SER A 12 9.29 -40.86 0.98
N VAL A 13 9.34 -39.88 0.09
CA VAL A 13 9.72 -38.52 0.49
C VAL A 13 8.62 -38.03 1.47
N PRO A 14 8.95 -37.67 2.71
CA PRO A 14 7.94 -37.12 3.62
C PRO A 14 7.38 -35.85 2.99
N ALA A 15 6.06 -35.76 2.90
CA ALA A 15 5.37 -34.55 2.54
C ALA A 15 5.85 -33.45 3.53
N LEU A 16 6.42 -32.36 3.00
CA LEU A 16 6.76 -31.20 3.80
C LEU A 16 5.48 -30.76 4.51
N ALA A 17 5.46 -30.90 5.83
CA ALA A 17 4.34 -30.44 6.65
C ALA A 17 4.14 -28.95 6.35
N GLU A 18 2.92 -28.54 6.01
CA GLU A 18 2.60 -27.13 5.84
C GLU A 18 2.89 -26.41 7.15
N GLU A 19 3.81 -25.44 7.10
CA GLU A 19 4.13 -24.63 8.27
C GLU A 19 2.89 -23.91 8.79
N PRO A 20 2.74 -23.77 10.13
CA PRO A 20 1.60 -23.06 10.71
C PRO A 20 1.49 -21.64 10.16
N VAL A 21 0.25 -21.18 9.89
CA VAL A 21 -0.05 -19.85 9.35
C VAL A 21 0.61 -18.73 10.17
N ALA A 22 0.72 -18.91 11.49
CA ALA A 22 1.39 -17.98 12.40
C ALA A 22 2.90 -17.84 12.12
N MET A 23 3.61 -18.94 11.83
CA MET A 23 5.04 -18.92 11.47
C MET A 23 5.26 -18.14 10.17
N ARG A 24 4.44 -18.37 9.14
CA ARG A 24 4.49 -17.62 7.88
C ARG A 24 4.22 -16.11 8.07
N ALA A 25 3.40 -15.74 9.05
CA ALA A 25 3.13 -14.34 9.35
C ALA A 25 4.34 -13.65 10.01
N VAL A 26 5.00 -14.29 10.97
CA VAL A 26 6.21 -13.78 11.64
C VAL A 26 7.37 -13.64 10.66
N GLU A 27 7.62 -14.64 9.83
CA GLU A 27 8.67 -14.59 8.80
C GLU A 27 8.42 -13.46 7.79
N ARG A 28 7.18 -13.26 7.39
CA ARG A 28 6.80 -12.16 6.49
C ARG A 28 7.02 -10.80 7.16
N GLU A 29 6.65 -10.65 8.42
CA GLU A 29 6.87 -9.40 9.16
C GLU A 29 8.37 -9.10 9.28
N GLN A 30 9.21 -10.10 9.51
CA GLN A 30 10.68 -9.95 9.51
C GLN A 30 11.22 -9.61 8.12
N ARG A 31 10.76 -10.31 7.07
CA ARG A 31 11.19 -10.10 5.68
C ARG A 31 10.90 -8.70 5.17
N TYR A 32 9.74 -8.16 5.55
CA TYR A 32 9.26 -6.84 5.13
C TYR A 32 9.34 -5.80 6.25
N ALA A 33 10.25 -6.01 7.19
CA ALA A 33 10.56 -5.00 8.19
C ALA A 33 11.22 -3.78 7.53
N VAL A 34 10.69 -2.61 7.81
CA VAL A 34 11.20 -1.34 7.29
C VAL A 34 12.22 -0.79 8.26
N THR A 35 13.40 -0.42 7.76
CA THR A 35 14.41 0.24 8.61
C THR A 35 13.94 1.65 9.00
N PRO A 36 14.39 2.21 10.14
CA PRO A 36 14.06 3.57 10.54
C PRO A 36 14.39 4.63 9.46
N PHE A 37 15.48 4.42 8.72
CA PHE A 37 15.86 5.29 7.60
C PHE A 37 14.86 5.22 6.47
N GLN A 38 14.48 4.02 6.03
CA GLN A 38 13.46 3.85 4.98
C GLN A 38 12.13 4.46 5.38
N ALA A 39 11.66 4.19 6.60
CA ALA A 39 10.40 4.71 7.10
C ALA A 39 10.39 6.25 7.16
N LEU A 40 11.49 6.86 7.62
CA LEU A 40 11.62 8.31 7.67
C LEU A 40 11.63 8.92 6.26
N TRP A 41 12.42 8.35 5.34
CA TRP A 41 12.55 8.84 3.98
C TRP A 41 11.23 8.73 3.22
N VAL A 42 10.60 7.54 3.24
CA VAL A 42 9.31 7.30 2.58
C VAL A 42 8.22 8.16 3.20
N GLY A 43 8.16 8.22 4.52
CA GLY A 43 7.16 9.00 5.23
C GLY A 43 7.22 10.49 4.88
N ARG A 44 8.41 11.09 4.84
CA ARG A 44 8.61 12.49 4.42
C ARG A 44 8.18 12.72 2.97
N ARG A 45 8.52 11.80 2.07
CA ARG A 45 8.16 11.91 0.66
C ARG A 45 6.66 11.82 0.43
N ILE A 46 5.97 10.88 1.10
CA ILE A 46 4.51 10.78 1.06
C ILE A 46 3.89 12.05 1.64
N TRP A 47 4.36 12.52 2.81
CA TRP A 47 3.86 13.75 3.42
C TRP A 47 3.97 14.94 2.48
N GLN A 48 5.12 15.11 1.84
CA GLN A 48 5.33 16.19 0.88
C GLN A 48 4.37 16.10 -0.32
N ASN A 49 4.17 14.91 -0.86
CA ASN A 49 3.34 14.73 -2.06
C ASN A 49 1.84 14.77 -1.76
N GLU A 50 1.38 14.13 -0.68
CA GLU A 50 -0.05 14.00 -0.37
C GLU A 50 -0.57 15.16 0.47
N CYS A 51 0.26 15.69 1.39
CA CYS A 51 -0.14 16.73 2.34
C CYS A 51 0.59 18.08 2.10
N ARG A 52 1.33 18.22 0.99
CA ARG A 52 2.15 19.41 0.66
C ARG A 52 3.19 19.75 1.75
N GLY A 53 3.59 18.76 2.55
CA GLY A 53 4.51 18.94 3.67
C GLY A 53 3.95 19.82 4.81
N THR A 54 2.65 20.08 4.84
CA THR A 54 2.03 20.93 5.86
C THR A 54 1.35 20.10 6.95
N VAL A 55 1.33 20.62 8.16
CA VAL A 55 0.66 19.98 9.30
C VAL A 55 -0.87 19.99 9.11
N GLU A 56 -1.39 21.07 8.54
CA GLU A 56 -2.81 21.20 8.21
C GLU A 56 -3.27 20.16 7.18
N GLY A 57 -2.39 19.78 6.23
CA GLY A 57 -2.65 18.77 5.22
C GLY A 57 -2.84 17.37 5.79
N LEU A 58 -2.37 17.09 7.02
CA LEU A 58 -2.56 15.82 7.70
C LEU A 58 -4.00 15.55 8.16
N THR A 59 -4.88 16.53 8.04
CA THR A 59 -6.30 16.42 8.45
C THR A 59 -7.19 17.01 7.37
N HIS A 60 -7.86 16.16 6.61
CA HIS A 60 -8.67 16.58 5.49
C HIS A 60 -10.00 15.81 5.45
N TRP A 61 -11.06 16.48 4.96
CA TRP A 61 -12.35 15.87 4.68
C TRP A 61 -12.81 16.34 3.29
N ASN A 62 -12.74 15.44 2.30
CA ASN A 62 -13.12 15.75 0.94
C ASN A 62 -14.61 16.08 0.81
N HIS A 63 -14.92 16.92 -0.16
CA HIS A 63 -16.32 17.18 -0.50
C HIS A 63 -16.93 15.91 -1.10
N GLY A 64 -18.10 15.50 -0.60
CA GLY A 64 -18.81 14.31 -1.08
C GLY A 64 -18.37 12.99 -0.43
N GLU A 65 -17.43 13.01 0.53
CA GLU A 65 -17.10 11.85 1.36
C GLU A 65 -17.81 11.92 2.72
N ASP A 66 -18.11 10.76 3.28
CA ASP A 66 -18.76 10.62 4.59
C ASP A 66 -17.76 10.40 5.74
N PHE A 67 -16.46 10.67 5.50
CA PHE A 67 -15.36 10.43 6.42
C PHE A 67 -14.20 11.40 6.18
N PRO A 68 -13.40 11.75 7.22
CA PRO A 68 -12.12 12.42 7.05
C PRO A 68 -11.02 11.43 6.64
N SER A 69 -10.02 11.96 5.93
CA SER A 69 -8.74 11.33 5.62
C SER A 69 -7.64 11.95 6.47
N LEU A 70 -6.92 11.14 7.23
CA LEU A 70 -5.99 11.57 8.27
C LEU A 70 -4.58 11.04 8.02
N GLY A 71 -3.57 11.82 8.41
CA GLY A 71 -2.17 11.44 8.27
C GLY A 71 -1.69 11.35 6.82
N ILE A 72 -0.44 10.88 6.66
CA ILE A 72 0.22 10.80 5.34
C ILE A 72 -0.38 9.74 4.42
N GLY A 73 -0.99 8.69 4.98
CA GLY A 73 -1.62 7.60 4.23
C GLY A 73 -3.10 7.82 3.96
N HIS A 74 -3.64 9.02 4.23
CA HIS A 74 -5.07 9.30 4.11
C HIS A 74 -5.92 8.24 4.81
N PHE A 75 -5.55 7.90 6.07
CA PHE A 75 -6.24 6.88 6.85
C PHE A 75 -7.68 7.28 7.11
N LEU A 76 -8.60 6.42 6.74
CA LEU A 76 -10.04 6.67 6.83
C LEU A 76 -10.56 6.42 8.24
N TRP A 77 -11.43 7.31 8.71
CA TRP A 77 -12.05 7.22 10.03
C TRP A 77 -13.54 7.55 9.96
N TYR A 78 -14.38 6.53 10.10
CA TYR A 78 -15.83 6.72 9.98
C TYR A 78 -16.45 7.28 11.26
N PRO A 79 -17.39 8.26 11.16
CA PRO A 79 -18.29 8.61 12.24
C PRO A 79 -19.14 7.40 12.68
N GLU A 80 -19.62 7.44 13.91
CA GLU A 80 -20.45 6.38 14.46
C GLU A 80 -21.68 6.11 13.57
N GLY A 81 -21.97 4.82 13.35
CA GLY A 81 -23.07 4.36 12.50
C GLY A 81 -22.86 4.57 10.99
N ARG A 82 -21.71 5.11 10.57
CA ARG A 82 -21.37 5.26 9.16
C ARG A 82 -20.41 4.19 8.71
N ARG A 83 -20.62 3.69 7.48
CA ARG A 83 -19.74 2.76 6.77
C ARG A 83 -19.90 3.00 5.27
N ASP A 84 -18.83 2.84 4.51
CA ASP A 84 -18.83 2.85 3.07
C ASP A 84 -18.00 1.65 2.56
N ARG A 85 -17.81 1.56 1.26
CA ARG A 85 -17.07 0.50 0.57
C ARG A 85 -15.57 0.47 0.89
N PHE A 86 -15.04 1.54 1.45
CA PHE A 86 -13.61 1.65 1.75
C PHE A 86 -13.30 1.10 3.16
N GLU A 87 -12.14 0.47 3.29
CA GLU A 87 -11.65 -0.04 4.56
C GLU A 87 -11.29 1.11 5.52
N GLU A 88 -11.83 1.07 6.73
CA GLU A 88 -11.44 1.99 7.81
C GLU A 88 -10.05 1.62 8.33
N THR A 89 -9.13 2.58 8.35
CA THR A 89 -7.73 2.31 8.63
C THR A 89 -7.14 3.13 9.77
N PHE A 90 -7.75 4.25 10.13
CA PHE A 90 -7.24 5.12 11.17
C PHE A 90 -7.22 4.47 12.57
N PRO A 91 -8.27 3.74 13.03
CA PRO A 91 -8.19 3.02 14.31
C PRO A 91 -7.04 2.01 14.37
N GLY A 92 -6.79 1.29 13.28
CA GLY A 92 -5.66 0.37 13.17
C GLY A 92 -4.30 1.06 13.23
N LEU A 93 -4.17 2.28 12.68
CA LEU A 93 -2.98 3.10 12.84
C LEU A 93 -2.76 3.49 14.32
N ILE A 94 -3.81 3.89 15.03
CA ILE A 94 -3.71 4.25 16.45
C ILE A 94 -3.25 3.07 17.29
N ASP A 95 -3.83 1.88 17.06
CA ASP A 95 -3.42 0.65 17.74
C ASP A 95 -1.93 0.33 17.43
N PHE A 96 -1.51 0.43 16.16
CA PHE A 96 -0.12 0.25 15.76
C PHE A 96 0.83 1.25 16.43
N CYS A 97 0.48 2.52 16.47
CA CYS A 97 1.30 3.54 17.14
C CYS A 97 1.46 3.24 18.63
N ARG A 98 0.39 2.77 19.28
CA ARG A 98 0.42 2.37 20.70
C ARG A 98 1.32 1.14 20.92
N GLU A 99 1.23 0.11 20.07
CA GLU A 99 2.10 -1.07 20.09
C GLU A 99 3.59 -0.70 19.97
N ARG A 100 3.90 0.37 19.24
CA ARG A 100 5.25 0.90 19.05
C ARG A 100 5.67 1.92 20.11
N GLY A 101 4.89 2.12 21.17
CA GLY A 101 5.22 2.99 22.32
C GLY A 101 5.06 4.49 22.03
N ALA A 102 4.36 4.88 20.97
CA ALA A 102 4.08 6.30 20.73
C ALA A 102 3.13 6.86 21.78
N ALA A 103 3.34 8.12 22.17
CA ALA A 103 2.44 8.86 23.05
C ALA A 103 1.15 9.23 22.29
N VAL A 104 0.18 8.31 22.30
CA VAL A 104 -1.15 8.54 21.70
C VAL A 104 -1.93 9.50 22.60
N PRO A 105 -2.55 10.57 22.06
CA PRO A 105 -3.43 11.45 22.85
C PRO A 105 -4.51 10.65 23.60
N ALA A 106 -4.72 10.97 24.86
CA ALA A 106 -5.63 10.20 25.73
C ALA A 106 -7.03 10.03 25.11
N TRP A 107 -7.58 11.10 24.55
CA TRP A 107 -8.90 11.07 23.92
C TRP A 107 -8.95 10.16 22.67
N LEU A 108 -7.83 9.93 21.96
CA LEU A 108 -7.77 8.98 20.84
C LEU A 108 -7.75 7.52 21.31
N SER A 109 -7.31 7.26 22.54
CA SER A 109 -7.21 5.90 23.07
C SER A 109 -8.57 5.24 23.27
N ASP A 110 -9.59 6.03 23.59
CA ASP A 110 -10.92 5.54 23.98
C ASP A 110 -11.97 5.71 22.85
N VAL A 111 -11.63 6.43 21.77
CA VAL A 111 -12.58 6.77 20.70
C VAL A 111 -12.35 5.87 19.49
N ARG A 112 -13.29 4.98 19.22
CA ARG A 112 -13.25 4.07 18.07
C ARG A 112 -13.84 4.69 16.79
N ALA A 113 -14.84 5.55 16.89
CA ALA A 113 -15.47 6.24 15.79
C ALA A 113 -14.99 7.70 15.70
N CYS A 114 -14.99 8.27 14.50
CA CYS A 114 -14.64 9.68 14.29
C CYS A 114 -15.58 10.60 15.11
N PRO A 115 -15.05 11.49 15.98
CA PRO A 115 -15.86 12.30 16.86
C PRO A 115 -16.59 13.45 16.14
N TRP A 116 -16.31 13.68 14.87
CA TRP A 116 -16.98 14.65 14.03
C TRP A 116 -18.03 13.95 13.14
N PRO A 117 -19.33 14.15 13.39
CA PRO A 117 -20.38 13.43 12.67
C PRO A 117 -20.54 13.86 11.21
N THR A 118 -20.05 15.04 10.84
CA THR A 118 -20.15 15.61 9.50
C THR A 118 -18.91 16.43 9.14
N ARG A 119 -18.71 16.65 7.83
CA ARG A 119 -17.66 17.55 7.34
C ARG A 119 -17.79 18.97 7.93
N ALA A 120 -19.01 19.49 8.05
CA ALA A 120 -19.23 20.82 8.65
C ALA A 120 -18.77 20.89 10.12
N ALA A 121 -19.06 19.84 10.92
CA ALA A 121 -18.57 19.76 12.30
C ALA A 121 -17.04 19.63 12.37
N PHE A 122 -16.42 18.88 11.47
CA PHE A 122 -14.97 18.77 11.35
C PHE A 122 -14.33 20.12 11.02
N GLU A 123 -14.84 20.83 10.01
CA GLU A 123 -14.33 22.13 9.60
C GLU A 123 -14.51 23.19 10.69
N ALA A 124 -15.62 23.17 11.42
CA ALA A 124 -15.85 24.08 12.56
C ALA A 124 -14.80 23.89 13.68
N GLN A 125 -14.24 22.70 13.79
CA GLN A 125 -13.24 22.34 14.80
C GLN A 125 -11.78 22.49 14.31
N ARG A 126 -11.53 23.00 13.11
CA ARG A 126 -10.17 23.08 12.52
C ARG A 126 -9.11 23.74 13.40
N ARG A 127 -9.51 24.65 14.27
CA ARG A 127 -8.62 25.40 15.19
C ARG A 127 -8.78 24.99 16.65
N SER A 128 -9.53 23.92 16.93
CA SER A 128 -9.73 23.47 18.30
C SER A 128 -8.46 22.87 18.89
N PRO A 129 -8.30 22.86 20.23
CA PRO A 129 -7.19 22.17 20.89
C PRO A 129 -7.10 20.70 20.50
N ARG A 130 -8.25 19.99 20.40
CA ARG A 130 -8.32 18.58 19.97
C ARG A 130 -7.78 18.36 18.56
N MET A 131 -8.11 19.24 17.61
CA MET A 131 -7.60 19.14 16.23
C MET A 131 -6.11 19.45 16.17
N ASN A 132 -5.63 20.39 16.94
CA ASN A 132 -4.21 20.72 17.02
C ASN A 132 -3.41 19.57 17.64
N GLU A 133 -3.94 18.93 18.68
CA GLU A 133 -3.34 17.74 19.30
C GLU A 133 -3.28 16.55 18.31
N LEU A 134 -4.38 16.30 17.56
CA LEU A 134 -4.39 15.30 16.49
C LEU A 134 -3.31 15.57 15.44
N ARG A 135 -3.20 16.79 14.95
CA ARG A 135 -2.19 17.20 13.97
C ARG A 135 -0.77 17.03 14.50
N SER A 136 -0.54 17.44 15.74
CA SER A 136 0.77 17.27 16.40
C SER A 136 1.14 15.80 16.49
N PHE A 137 0.21 14.94 16.92
CA PHE A 137 0.41 13.48 16.96
C PHE A 137 0.74 12.93 15.57
N LEU A 138 -0.04 13.28 14.54
CA LEU A 138 0.20 12.84 13.17
C LEU A 138 1.55 13.33 12.63
N ALA A 139 1.93 14.59 12.90
CA ALA A 139 3.20 15.15 12.47
C ALA A 139 4.42 14.48 13.15
N THR A 140 4.31 14.10 14.41
CA THR A 140 5.39 13.45 15.17
C THR A 140 5.50 11.96 14.91
N THR A 141 4.47 11.33 14.32
CA THR A 141 4.42 9.89 14.03
C THR A 141 4.56 9.53 12.54
N ILE A 142 5.07 10.43 11.70
CA ILE A 142 5.24 10.21 10.25
C ILE A 142 5.96 8.89 9.94
N THR A 143 7.02 8.58 10.69
CA THR A 143 7.78 7.33 10.53
C THR A 143 6.92 6.10 10.82
N LEU A 144 6.15 6.11 11.92
CA LEU A 144 5.25 5.01 12.27
C LEU A 144 4.10 4.86 11.26
N GLN A 145 3.60 5.97 10.72
CA GLN A 145 2.61 5.92 9.66
C GLN A 145 3.16 5.24 8.40
N ALA A 146 4.41 5.53 8.01
CA ALA A 146 5.07 4.86 6.89
C ALA A 146 5.27 3.36 7.17
N GLU A 147 5.71 2.98 8.37
CA GLU A 147 5.83 1.57 8.79
C GLU A 147 4.47 0.86 8.72
N PHE A 148 3.42 1.50 9.18
CA PHE A 148 2.06 0.93 9.13
C PHE A 148 1.59 0.69 7.70
N ILE A 149 1.81 1.64 6.78
CA ILE A 149 1.48 1.47 5.36
C ILE A 149 2.30 0.31 4.76
N ALA A 150 3.61 0.24 5.06
CA ALA A 150 4.48 -0.83 4.58
C ALA A 150 4.03 -2.21 5.09
N ARG A 151 3.65 -2.32 6.39
CA ARG A 151 3.08 -3.55 6.97
C ARG A 151 1.79 -3.97 6.27
N ARG A 152 0.89 -3.02 6.00
CA ARG A 152 -0.35 -3.31 5.25
C ARG A 152 -0.06 -3.81 3.84
N LEU A 153 0.88 -3.17 3.15
CA LEU A 153 1.32 -3.56 1.81
C LEU A 153 1.91 -5.00 1.81
N ALA A 154 2.80 -5.30 2.75
CA ALA A 154 3.37 -6.64 2.91
C ALA A 154 2.30 -7.71 3.20
N ASN A 155 1.27 -7.35 4.00
CA ASN A 155 0.15 -8.24 4.31
C ASN A 155 -0.83 -8.40 3.13
N ALA A 156 -0.85 -7.47 2.17
CA ALA A 156 -1.64 -7.59 0.96
C ALA A 156 -1.01 -8.56 -0.07
N LEU A 157 0.31 -8.70 -0.07
CA LEU A 157 1.03 -9.50 -1.06
C LEU A 157 0.52 -10.94 -1.21
N PRO A 158 0.27 -11.73 -0.14
CA PRO A 158 -0.29 -13.08 -0.30
C PRO A 158 -1.60 -13.11 -1.09
N ARG A 159 -2.52 -12.19 -0.78
CA ARG A 159 -3.81 -12.09 -1.49
C ARG A 159 -3.62 -11.74 -2.96
N ILE A 160 -2.64 -10.87 -3.26
CA ILE A 160 -2.31 -10.48 -4.63
C ILE A 160 -1.80 -11.69 -5.41
N ILE A 161 -0.83 -12.43 -4.87
CA ILE A 161 -0.22 -13.56 -5.56
C ILE A 161 -1.13 -14.81 -5.62
N GLU A 162 -2.08 -14.97 -4.69
CA GLU A 162 -3.06 -16.06 -4.71
C GLU A 162 -3.97 -16.02 -5.94
N THR A 163 -4.18 -14.83 -6.52
CA THR A 163 -4.98 -14.67 -7.75
C THR A 163 -4.23 -15.13 -9.02
N LEU A 164 -2.95 -15.45 -8.91
CA LEU A 164 -2.06 -15.83 -10.01
C LEU A 164 -1.92 -17.34 -10.14
N GLU A 165 -1.62 -17.78 -11.35
CA GLU A 165 -1.13 -19.14 -11.59
C GLU A 165 0.20 -19.37 -10.87
N ALA A 166 0.45 -20.63 -10.45
CA ALA A 166 1.63 -20.96 -9.64
C ALA A 166 2.96 -20.56 -10.31
N SER A 167 3.04 -20.62 -11.64
CA SER A 167 4.20 -20.24 -12.44
C SER A 167 4.53 -18.74 -12.38
N GLU A 168 3.53 -17.89 -12.15
CA GLU A 168 3.68 -16.43 -12.14
C GLU A 168 4.00 -15.89 -10.75
N ARG A 169 3.59 -16.59 -9.69
CA ARG A 169 3.74 -16.16 -8.29
C ARG A 169 5.19 -15.80 -7.93
N SER A 170 6.14 -16.65 -8.34
CA SER A 170 7.56 -16.44 -8.05
C SER A 170 8.09 -15.17 -8.70
N ALA A 171 7.73 -14.90 -9.94
CA ALA A 171 8.17 -13.72 -10.67
C ALA A 171 7.62 -12.42 -10.03
N VAL A 172 6.34 -12.38 -9.70
CA VAL A 172 5.70 -11.23 -9.06
C VAL A 172 6.28 -10.99 -7.67
N THR A 173 6.49 -12.05 -6.87
CA THR A 173 7.12 -11.94 -5.55
C THR A 173 8.53 -11.39 -5.64
N SER A 174 9.37 -11.90 -6.56
CA SER A 174 10.75 -11.43 -6.74
C SER A 174 10.82 -9.96 -7.13
N ARG A 175 9.92 -9.50 -7.99
CA ARG A 175 9.83 -8.08 -8.42
C ARG A 175 9.37 -7.18 -7.27
N PHE A 176 8.40 -7.64 -6.50
CA PHE A 176 7.96 -6.93 -5.28
C PHE A 176 9.11 -6.81 -4.28
N ASP A 177 9.82 -7.90 -4.00
CA ASP A 177 10.95 -7.92 -3.07
C ASP A 177 12.06 -6.95 -3.50
N ALA A 178 12.43 -6.97 -4.78
CA ALA A 178 13.46 -6.09 -5.32
C ALA A 178 13.13 -4.58 -5.14
N LEU A 179 11.84 -4.25 -5.21
CA LEU A 179 11.37 -2.88 -4.95
C LEU A 179 11.31 -2.58 -3.46
N PHE A 180 10.76 -3.51 -2.66
CA PHE A 180 10.56 -3.29 -1.22
C PHE A 180 11.87 -3.03 -0.45
N LEU A 181 12.97 -3.61 -0.90
CA LEU A 181 14.28 -3.48 -0.27
C LEU A 181 14.92 -2.09 -0.42
N THR A 182 14.41 -1.22 -1.27
CA THR A 182 14.96 0.12 -1.47
C THR A 182 13.97 1.21 -1.07
N PRO A 183 14.42 2.36 -0.51
CA PRO A 183 13.50 3.44 -0.12
C PRO A 183 12.64 3.93 -1.30
N GLN A 184 13.24 4.12 -2.48
CA GLN A 184 12.53 4.56 -3.68
C GLN A 184 11.52 3.53 -4.17
N GLY A 185 11.90 2.25 -4.17
CA GLY A 185 11.01 1.15 -4.58
C GLY A 185 9.85 0.96 -3.60
N LEU A 186 10.12 1.01 -2.29
CA LEU A 186 9.09 0.98 -1.26
C LEU A 186 8.11 2.14 -1.43
N TYR A 187 8.62 3.36 -1.64
CA TYR A 187 7.79 4.52 -1.93
C TYR A 187 6.92 4.30 -3.17
N ALA A 188 7.51 3.79 -4.27
CA ALA A 188 6.79 3.54 -5.51
C ALA A 188 5.65 2.52 -5.33
N LEU A 189 5.90 1.43 -4.59
CA LEU A 189 4.89 0.43 -4.25
C LEU A 189 3.75 1.06 -3.44
N MET A 190 4.08 1.79 -2.38
CA MET A 190 3.10 2.40 -1.47
C MET A 190 2.26 3.47 -2.17
N ASP A 191 2.91 4.36 -2.92
CA ASP A 191 2.25 5.42 -3.67
C ASP A 191 1.33 4.87 -4.76
N TYR A 192 1.78 3.84 -5.47
CA TYR A 192 0.99 3.24 -6.54
C TYR A 192 -0.25 2.51 -6.00
N VAL A 193 -0.12 1.71 -4.94
CA VAL A 193 -1.27 1.06 -4.29
C VAL A 193 -2.27 2.09 -3.77
N ASN A 194 -1.78 3.14 -3.12
CA ASN A 194 -2.65 4.20 -2.61
C ASN A 194 -3.42 4.92 -3.73
N CYS A 195 -2.80 5.08 -4.91
CA CYS A 195 -3.38 5.78 -6.05
C CYS A 195 -4.23 4.90 -6.97
N LYS A 196 -3.89 3.60 -7.12
CA LYS A 196 -4.43 2.69 -8.14
C LYS A 196 -4.93 1.36 -7.60
N GLY A 197 -4.78 1.10 -6.30
CA GLY A 197 -5.21 -0.13 -5.66
C GLY A 197 -4.27 -1.32 -5.90
N GLU A 198 -4.64 -2.45 -5.31
CA GLU A 198 -3.89 -3.70 -5.38
C GLU A 198 -4.00 -4.39 -6.76
N GLY A 199 -5.07 -4.12 -7.52
CA GLY A 199 -5.31 -4.71 -8.84
C GLY A 199 -6.06 -6.04 -8.82
N ILE A 200 -6.58 -6.46 -7.67
CA ILE A 200 -7.35 -7.71 -7.52
C ILE A 200 -8.87 -7.48 -7.56
N ASN A 201 -9.33 -6.26 -7.41
CA ASN A 201 -10.76 -5.92 -7.41
C ASN A 201 -11.36 -6.11 -8.82
N PRO A 202 -12.38 -6.99 -9.00
CA PRO A 202 -13.02 -7.22 -10.31
C PRO A 202 -13.73 -5.99 -10.90
N ALA A 203 -14.16 -5.05 -10.04
CA ALA A 203 -14.81 -3.82 -10.47
C ALA A 203 -13.83 -2.78 -11.05
N GLU A 204 -12.54 -2.95 -10.81
CA GLU A 204 -11.48 -2.06 -11.29
C GLU A 204 -10.81 -2.61 -12.55
N ARG A 205 -11.63 -2.91 -13.58
CA ARG A 205 -11.17 -3.49 -14.84
C ARG A 205 -11.92 -2.85 -16.03
N TYR A 206 -11.20 -2.69 -17.13
CA TYR A 206 -11.78 -2.42 -18.44
C TYR A 206 -11.45 -3.55 -19.39
N ALA A 207 -12.44 -4.11 -20.06
CA ALA A 207 -12.27 -5.29 -20.92
C ALA A 207 -11.48 -6.44 -20.24
N GLY A 208 -11.75 -6.70 -18.96
CA GLY A 208 -11.08 -7.72 -18.16
C GLY A 208 -9.67 -7.34 -17.65
N GLN A 209 -9.10 -6.22 -18.08
CA GLN A 209 -7.75 -5.77 -17.70
C GLN A 209 -7.79 -4.78 -16.54
N GLY A 210 -7.12 -5.14 -15.44
CA GLY A 210 -6.92 -4.25 -14.29
C GLY A 210 -5.77 -3.25 -14.50
N TRP A 211 -5.59 -2.36 -13.53
CA TRP A 211 -4.57 -1.30 -13.57
C TRP A 211 -3.89 -1.06 -12.21
N GLY A 212 -4.05 -1.97 -11.25
CA GLY A 212 -3.45 -1.86 -9.94
C GLY A 212 -2.02 -2.40 -9.87
N LEU A 213 -1.52 -2.53 -8.64
CA LEU A 213 -0.14 -2.97 -8.38
C LEU A 213 0.18 -4.31 -9.04
N LEU A 214 -0.74 -5.28 -8.95
CA LEU A 214 -0.55 -6.60 -9.56
C LEU A 214 -0.17 -6.49 -11.04
N GLN A 215 -0.96 -5.74 -11.83
CA GLN A 215 -0.74 -5.61 -13.26
C GLN A 215 0.57 -4.91 -13.61
N VAL A 216 1.03 -4.03 -12.73
CA VAL A 216 2.35 -3.39 -12.91
C VAL A 216 3.46 -4.39 -12.65
N LEU A 217 3.38 -5.16 -11.57
CA LEU A 217 4.38 -6.19 -11.25
C LEU A 217 4.43 -7.30 -12.31
N GLU A 218 3.28 -7.75 -12.82
CA GLU A 218 3.19 -8.70 -13.95
C GLU A 218 3.84 -8.14 -15.22
N GLY A 219 3.59 -6.86 -15.51
CA GLY A 219 4.07 -6.18 -16.71
C GLY A 219 5.55 -5.79 -16.69
N MET A 220 6.27 -5.95 -15.57
CA MET A 220 7.70 -5.69 -15.49
C MET A 220 8.49 -6.70 -16.32
N GLN A 221 9.52 -6.22 -17.01
CA GLN A 221 10.40 -7.04 -17.82
C GLN A 221 11.62 -7.51 -17.00
N GLY A 222 11.95 -8.79 -17.10
CA GLY A 222 13.09 -9.37 -16.40
C GLY A 222 12.95 -9.35 -14.87
N PHE A 223 14.10 -9.35 -14.20
CA PHE A 223 14.25 -9.30 -12.74
C PHE A 223 15.28 -8.23 -12.36
N PRO A 224 15.01 -6.95 -12.64
CA PRO A 224 15.91 -5.88 -12.29
C PRO A 224 15.97 -5.67 -10.76
N SER A 225 17.05 -5.06 -10.28
CA SER A 225 17.26 -4.74 -8.87
C SER A 225 17.63 -3.27 -8.67
N GLY A 226 17.53 -2.78 -7.44
CA GLY A 226 17.92 -1.43 -7.08
C GLY A 226 17.22 -0.35 -7.94
N LYS A 227 17.99 0.61 -8.46
CA LYS A 227 17.44 1.71 -9.27
C LYS A 227 16.80 1.23 -10.57
N GLU A 228 17.30 0.13 -11.17
CA GLU A 228 16.71 -0.43 -12.39
C GLU A 228 15.33 -1.05 -12.12
N ALA A 229 15.11 -1.67 -10.95
CA ALA A 229 13.79 -2.15 -10.58
C ALA A 229 12.78 -1.00 -10.50
N VAL A 230 13.16 0.14 -9.94
CA VAL A 230 12.28 1.32 -9.86
C VAL A 230 12.00 1.90 -11.24
N ARG A 231 12.99 1.95 -12.13
CA ARG A 231 12.82 2.42 -13.53
C ARG A 231 11.86 1.50 -14.29
N GLU A 232 12.05 0.18 -14.19
CA GLU A 232 11.18 -0.78 -14.87
C GLU A 232 9.77 -0.76 -14.29
N PHE A 233 9.63 -0.61 -12.96
CA PHE A 233 8.33 -0.44 -12.33
C PHE A 233 7.60 0.79 -12.87
N ALA A 234 8.27 1.94 -12.96
CA ALA A 234 7.69 3.17 -13.52
C ALA A 234 7.32 3.02 -15.00
N ALA A 235 8.15 2.36 -15.79
CA ALA A 235 7.87 2.06 -17.20
C ALA A 235 6.67 1.13 -17.35
N SER A 236 6.61 0.06 -16.56
CA SER A 236 5.47 -0.86 -16.52
C SER A 236 4.18 -0.15 -16.09
N ALA A 237 4.24 0.69 -15.06
CA ALA A 237 3.09 1.49 -14.62
C ALA A 237 2.58 2.43 -15.73
N CYS A 238 3.47 3.06 -16.49
CA CYS A 238 3.07 3.85 -17.67
C CYS A 238 2.31 3.00 -18.69
N ARG A 239 2.83 1.82 -19.05
CA ARG A 239 2.17 0.89 -19.99
C ARG A 239 0.78 0.47 -19.51
N VAL A 240 0.66 0.14 -18.23
CA VAL A 240 -0.61 -0.24 -17.60
C VAL A 240 -1.63 0.89 -17.65
N LEU A 241 -1.22 2.12 -17.33
CA LEU A 241 -2.10 3.29 -17.33
C LEU A 241 -2.52 3.71 -18.75
N GLU A 242 -1.63 3.59 -19.74
CA GLU A 242 -1.94 3.80 -21.16
C GLU A 242 -2.96 2.76 -21.65
N ARG A 243 -2.77 1.49 -21.30
CA ARG A 243 -3.72 0.41 -21.60
C ARG A 243 -5.08 0.68 -20.95
N ARG A 244 -5.12 1.13 -19.70
CA ARG A 244 -6.36 1.53 -19.02
C ARG A 244 -7.13 2.58 -19.83
N VAL A 245 -6.46 3.64 -20.29
CA VAL A 245 -7.10 4.71 -21.09
C VAL A 245 -7.60 4.16 -22.43
N SER A 246 -6.81 3.31 -23.11
CA SER A 246 -7.19 2.72 -24.40
C SER A 246 -8.43 1.81 -24.29
N LEU A 247 -8.57 1.08 -23.19
CA LEU A 247 -9.67 0.16 -22.93
C LEU A 247 -10.87 0.83 -22.24
N ALA A 248 -10.74 2.09 -21.83
CA ALA A 248 -11.83 2.79 -21.15
C ALA A 248 -13.09 2.87 -22.02
N PRO A 249 -14.30 2.68 -21.44
CA PRO A 249 -15.56 2.92 -22.13
C PRO A 249 -15.61 4.32 -22.76
N ARG A 250 -16.38 4.46 -23.84
CA ARG A 250 -16.42 5.72 -24.62
C ARG A 250 -16.73 6.93 -23.74
N GLU A 251 -17.70 6.81 -22.85
CA GLU A 251 -18.16 7.85 -21.94
C GLU A 251 -17.11 8.29 -20.92
N ARG A 252 -16.10 7.45 -20.63
CA ARG A 252 -15.04 7.74 -19.68
C ARG A 252 -13.70 8.06 -20.33
N ARG A 253 -13.49 7.65 -21.57
CA ARG A 253 -12.18 7.70 -22.24
C ARG A 253 -11.58 9.09 -22.30
N ASP A 254 -12.38 10.10 -22.62
CA ASP A 254 -11.89 11.48 -22.71
C ASP A 254 -11.53 12.07 -21.35
N LEU A 255 -12.25 11.69 -20.30
CA LEU A 255 -11.91 12.06 -18.93
C LEU A 255 -10.59 11.39 -18.49
N GLU A 256 -10.46 10.10 -18.71
CA GLU A 256 -9.23 9.37 -18.32
C GLU A 256 -8.01 9.83 -19.13
N ARG A 257 -8.19 10.16 -20.40
CA ARG A 257 -7.12 10.75 -21.23
C ARG A 257 -6.60 12.07 -20.66
N LYS A 258 -7.45 12.91 -20.08
CA LYS A 258 -7.04 14.15 -19.41
C LYS A 258 -6.17 13.89 -18.19
N PHE A 259 -6.38 12.78 -17.47
CA PHE A 259 -5.59 12.42 -16.31
C PHE A 259 -4.28 11.71 -16.63
N LEU A 260 -4.14 11.12 -17.82
CA LEU A 260 -2.99 10.28 -18.18
C LEU A 260 -1.65 11.02 -18.04
N ALA A 261 -1.58 12.28 -18.46
CA ALA A 261 -0.36 13.08 -18.33
C ALA A 261 0.07 13.26 -16.85
N GLY A 262 -0.89 13.53 -15.96
CA GLY A 262 -0.66 13.62 -14.52
C GLY A 262 -0.22 12.29 -13.92
N TRP A 263 -0.87 11.19 -14.29
CA TRP A 263 -0.49 9.85 -13.83
C TRP A 263 0.94 9.47 -14.28
N ARG A 264 1.29 9.72 -15.55
CA ARG A 264 2.65 9.49 -16.06
C ARG A 264 3.68 10.32 -15.31
N LYS A 265 3.41 11.61 -15.09
CA LYS A 265 4.27 12.48 -14.29
C LYS A 265 4.49 11.91 -12.88
N ARG A 266 3.42 11.43 -12.22
CA ARG A 266 3.50 10.83 -10.88
C ARG A 266 4.39 9.58 -10.89
N VAL A 267 4.12 8.60 -11.74
CA VAL A 267 4.89 7.34 -11.74
C VAL A 267 6.34 7.54 -12.18
N MET A 268 6.60 8.47 -13.10
CA MET A 268 7.97 8.82 -13.50
C MET A 268 8.74 9.53 -12.37
N SER A 269 8.07 10.19 -11.43
CA SER A 269 8.71 10.80 -10.27
C SER A 269 9.33 9.79 -9.30
N TYR A 270 8.98 8.49 -9.38
CA TYR A 270 9.61 7.45 -8.58
C TYR A 270 11.10 7.30 -8.88
N THR A 271 11.52 7.61 -10.11
CA THR A 271 12.91 7.53 -10.55
C THR A 271 13.72 8.80 -10.28
N ALA A 272 13.09 9.83 -9.71
CA ALA A 272 13.79 11.07 -9.39
C ALA A 272 14.90 10.82 -8.36
N PRO A 273 16.07 11.45 -8.52
CA PRO A 273 17.12 11.35 -7.51
C PRO A 273 16.61 11.83 -6.15
N GLU A 274 17.26 11.31 -5.11
CA GLU A 274 17.03 11.81 -3.75
C GLU A 274 17.37 13.30 -3.75
N ALA A 275 16.44 14.15 -3.27
CA ALA A 275 16.81 15.51 -2.91
C ALA A 275 17.73 15.40 -1.67
N GLU A 276 18.94 15.92 -1.78
CA GLU A 276 19.92 16.00 -0.71
C GLU A 276 19.38 16.75 0.52
#